data_439152e1f590bb38335576476b335d2b
#
_entry.id   439152e1f590bb38335576476b335d2b
#
_cell.length_a   1.000
_cell.length_b   1.000
_cell.length_c   1.000
_cell.angle_alpha   90.00
_cell.angle_beta   90.00
_cell.angle_gamma   90.00
#
_symmetry.space_group_name_H-M   'P 1'
#
loop_
_entity.id
_entity.type
_entity.pdbx_description
1 polymer ?
#
loop_
_entity_poly.entity_id
_entity_poly.type
_entity_poly.pdbx_seq_one_letter_code
_entity_poly.pdbx_strand_id
1 'polypeptide(L)'
;LMLKGSNGLYINIHEAALVDYAAMELNVNDKSFCLTACLVPDKNGDKGFLQTPCFSPWRTVVVSDDARNILASKLILNLNEPCRYADTSWIKPMKYIGVWWEMFIGTGKDWAYSSYNRAKPGVTDYSKLTPNGRHAANTDNVKRYIDFAAKHGFAAVLVEGWNEGWEDWTAYTKNRQFSFTSPYPDFDVDELQRYAHEKGVRVMMHHETSANAADYERQLDDAFKFMVNHGYNAVKTGYVGPIIPRCEYHASQWMNNHYLYAVKKAAEYK
;
A
#
# COMPACT_ATOMS: atom_id res chain seq x y z
N LEU A 1 16.54 11.17 1.41
CA LEU A 1 16.79 12.57 1.04
C LEU A 1 17.81 12.62 -0.09
N MET A 2 17.55 13.45 -1.11
CA MET A 2 18.49 13.72 -2.21
C MET A 2 18.88 15.19 -2.18
N LEU A 3 20.18 15.47 -2.19
CA LEU A 3 20.73 16.81 -2.17
C LEU A 3 21.62 17.01 -3.41
N LYS A 4 21.74 18.28 -3.86
CA LYS A 4 22.72 18.71 -4.85
C LYS A 4 23.57 19.81 -4.25
N GLY A 5 24.86 19.57 -4.13
CA GLY A 5 25.82 20.56 -3.65
C GLY A 5 26.16 21.60 -4.71
N SER A 6 26.61 22.80 -4.27
CA SER A 6 27.08 23.85 -5.15
C SER A 6 28.33 23.48 -5.97
N ASN A 7 29.08 22.48 -5.49
CA ASN A 7 30.25 21.89 -6.16
C ASN A 7 29.88 20.82 -7.23
N GLY A 8 28.58 20.66 -7.53
CA GLY A 8 28.11 19.71 -8.54
C GLY A 8 27.89 18.28 -8.04
N LEU A 9 28.22 17.98 -6.79
CA LEU A 9 27.98 16.66 -6.22
C LEU A 9 26.53 16.43 -5.85
N TYR A 10 26.07 15.21 -6.04
CA TYR A 10 24.78 14.69 -5.55
C TYR A 10 25.02 13.84 -4.33
N ILE A 11 24.16 13.98 -3.34
CA ILE A 11 24.25 13.26 -2.05
C ILE A 11 22.90 12.64 -1.74
N ASN A 12 22.88 11.34 -1.47
CA ASN A 12 21.69 10.65 -0.97
C ASN A 12 21.91 10.21 0.47
N ILE A 13 21.01 10.56 1.34
CA ILE A 13 20.96 10.08 2.72
C ILE A 13 19.74 9.19 2.87
N HIS A 14 19.96 7.97 3.34
CA HIS A 14 18.90 6.96 3.46
C HIS A 14 19.15 6.02 4.65
N GLU A 15 18.19 5.13 4.89
CA GLU A 15 18.28 4.04 5.86
C GLU A 15 18.27 2.69 5.14
N ALA A 16 18.90 1.69 5.73
CA ALA A 16 18.77 0.29 5.33
C ALA A 16 18.53 -0.59 6.56
N ALA A 17 17.92 -1.74 6.37
CA ALA A 17 17.54 -2.67 7.43
C ALA A 17 16.67 -2.00 8.53
N LEU A 18 15.64 -1.25 8.12
CA LEU A 18 14.67 -0.65 9.04
C LEU A 18 13.74 -1.76 9.56
N VAL A 19 14.20 -2.46 10.59
CA VAL A 19 13.50 -3.59 11.22
C VAL A 19 13.39 -3.35 12.70
N ASP A 20 12.18 -3.46 13.24
CA ASP A 20 11.85 -3.21 14.64
C ASP A 20 12.42 -1.89 15.18
N TYR A 21 12.26 -0.83 14.39
CA TYR A 21 12.81 0.48 14.68
C TYR A 21 11.95 1.58 14.07
N ALA A 22 12.01 2.79 14.66
CA ALA A 22 11.38 3.99 14.11
C ALA A 22 12.17 4.54 12.91
N ALA A 23 11.47 5.04 11.88
CA ALA A 23 12.14 5.67 10.76
C ALA A 23 12.82 6.97 11.15
N MET A 24 13.89 7.30 10.44
CA MET A 24 14.63 8.55 10.59
C MET A 24 14.03 9.64 9.71
N GLU A 25 13.78 10.79 10.30
CA GLU A 25 13.56 12.06 9.62
C GLU A 25 14.78 12.96 9.75
N LEU A 26 14.92 13.92 8.84
CA LEU A 26 16.01 14.90 8.87
C LEU A 26 15.43 16.31 8.94
N ASN A 27 15.74 17.00 10.02
CA ASN A 27 15.48 18.43 10.15
C ASN A 27 16.65 19.23 9.58
N VAL A 28 16.35 20.19 8.71
CA VAL A 28 17.37 21.09 8.16
C VAL A 28 17.38 22.42 8.91
N ASN A 29 18.57 22.90 9.23
CA ASN A 29 18.78 24.27 9.68
C ASN A 29 19.18 25.12 8.46
N ASP A 30 18.29 25.99 8.02
CA ASP A 30 18.46 26.82 6.80
C ASP A 30 19.64 27.81 6.87
N LYS A 31 20.13 28.14 8.06
CA LYS A 31 21.24 29.06 8.25
C LYS A 31 22.59 28.37 8.24
N SER A 32 22.70 27.24 8.92
CA SER A 32 23.96 26.47 9.02
C SER A 32 24.06 25.35 7.99
N PHE A 33 22.98 25.01 7.29
CA PHE A 33 22.84 23.84 6.41
C PHE A 33 23.12 22.51 7.11
N CYS A 34 23.03 22.50 8.45
CA CYS A 34 23.15 21.27 9.22
C CYS A 34 21.88 20.45 9.14
N LEU A 35 22.04 19.14 8.96
CA LEU A 35 20.97 18.16 9.05
C LEU A 35 21.02 17.47 10.41
N THR A 36 19.92 17.52 11.15
CA THR A 36 19.77 16.82 12.43
C THR A 36 18.82 15.67 12.26
N ALA A 37 19.30 14.44 12.54
CA ALA A 37 18.46 13.26 12.51
C ALA A 37 17.54 13.23 13.73
N CYS A 38 16.27 12.91 13.51
CA CYS A 38 15.30 12.58 14.55
C CYS A 38 14.54 11.31 14.15
N LEU A 39 14.13 10.55 15.16
CA LEU A 39 13.30 9.37 14.95
C LEU A 39 11.83 9.76 15.04
N VAL A 40 11.00 9.15 14.21
CA VAL A 40 9.55 9.31 14.27
C VAL A 40 9.05 8.72 15.60
N PRO A 41 8.39 9.49 16.45
CA PRO A 41 7.93 9.00 17.75
C PRO A 41 6.71 8.08 17.60
N ASP A 42 6.39 7.39 18.68
CA ASP A 42 5.07 6.83 18.89
C ASP A 42 4.07 7.91 19.35
N LYS A 43 2.83 7.52 19.59
CA LYS A 43 1.76 8.41 20.06
C LYS A 43 2.05 9.11 21.42
N ASN A 44 2.97 8.59 22.22
CA ASN A 44 3.35 9.14 23.52
C ASN A 44 4.60 10.01 23.43
N GLY A 45 5.26 10.06 22.29
CA GLY A 45 6.51 10.77 22.06
C GLY A 45 7.76 9.90 22.21
N ASP A 46 7.61 8.61 22.54
CA ASP A 46 8.72 7.68 22.64
C ASP A 46 9.28 7.33 21.25
N LYS A 47 10.60 7.30 21.12
CA LYS A 47 11.27 7.12 19.82
C LYS A 47 11.43 5.66 19.42
N GLY A 48 11.25 4.74 20.35
CA GLY A 48 11.31 3.31 20.11
C GLY A 48 11.52 2.53 21.41
N PHE A 49 11.15 1.26 21.35
CA PHE A 49 11.31 0.30 22.45
C PHE A 49 12.32 -0.74 22.00
N LEU A 50 13.44 -0.82 22.68
CA LEU A 50 14.53 -1.72 22.33
C LEU A 50 14.70 -2.78 23.39
N GLN A 51 14.72 -4.04 22.97
CA GLN A 51 15.06 -5.18 23.82
C GLN A 51 16.43 -5.71 23.40
N THR A 52 17.35 -5.78 24.31
CA THR A 52 18.72 -6.28 24.03
C THR A 52 18.75 -7.81 23.96
N PRO A 53 19.53 -8.41 23.02
CA PRO A 53 20.34 -7.72 22.02
C PRO A 53 19.49 -7.14 20.87
N CYS A 54 19.82 -5.93 20.39
CA CYS A 54 19.13 -5.26 19.30
C CYS A 54 20.13 -4.59 18.34
N PHE A 55 19.64 -4.31 17.12
CA PHE A 55 20.39 -3.57 16.10
C PHE A 55 19.61 -2.34 15.68
N SER A 56 20.31 -1.22 15.46
CA SER A 56 19.75 -0.06 14.80
C SER A 56 19.82 -0.23 13.28
N PRO A 57 18.95 0.43 12.51
CA PRO A 57 19.11 0.52 11.07
C PRO A 57 20.44 1.15 10.67
N TRP A 58 20.96 0.80 9.51
CA TRP A 58 22.09 1.48 8.90
C TRP A 58 21.68 2.88 8.45
N ARG A 59 22.58 3.85 8.64
CA ARG A 59 22.48 5.18 8.05
C ARG A 59 23.48 5.27 6.91
N THR A 60 22.99 5.52 5.69
CA THR A 60 23.79 5.49 4.47
C THR A 60 23.91 6.88 3.88
N VAL A 61 25.12 7.18 3.37
CA VAL A 61 25.39 8.39 2.59
C VAL A 61 26.06 7.96 1.30
N VAL A 62 25.40 8.20 0.17
CA VAL A 62 25.96 7.95 -1.16
C VAL A 62 26.27 9.28 -1.82
N VAL A 63 27.48 9.45 -2.31
CA VAL A 63 27.94 10.70 -2.97
C VAL A 63 28.42 10.36 -4.38
N SER A 64 27.97 11.15 -5.37
CA SER A 64 28.41 11.01 -6.76
C SER A 64 28.35 12.36 -7.48
N ASP A 65 29.15 12.52 -8.51
CA ASP A 65 29.07 13.60 -9.49
C ASP A 65 27.97 13.37 -10.54
N ASP A 66 27.38 12.18 -10.57
CA ASP A 66 26.25 11.81 -11.43
C ASP A 66 25.09 11.26 -10.61
N ALA A 67 23.92 11.91 -10.67
CA ALA A 67 22.71 11.48 -9.97
C ALA A 67 22.25 10.06 -10.35
N ARG A 68 22.55 9.60 -11.56
CA ARG A 68 22.22 8.25 -12.05
C ARG A 68 22.94 7.16 -11.26
N ASN A 69 24.19 7.42 -10.84
CA ASN A 69 24.97 6.49 -10.03
C ASN A 69 24.35 6.27 -8.65
N ILE A 70 23.68 7.28 -8.09
CA ILE A 70 22.95 7.14 -6.82
C ILE A 70 21.78 6.17 -6.99
N LEU A 71 21.00 6.31 -8.09
CA LEU A 71 19.91 5.39 -8.40
C LEU A 71 20.39 3.96 -8.68
N ALA A 72 21.57 3.82 -9.28
CA ALA A 72 22.17 2.53 -9.57
C ALA A 72 22.85 1.87 -8.36
N SER A 73 23.03 2.61 -7.25
CA SER A 73 23.69 2.10 -6.06
C SER A 73 22.91 0.96 -5.41
N LYS A 74 23.61 -0.14 -5.15
CA LYS A 74 23.06 -1.31 -4.43
C LYS A 74 23.38 -1.30 -2.93
N LEU A 75 23.92 -0.20 -2.41
CA LEU A 75 24.37 -0.13 -1.01
C LEU A 75 23.23 -0.48 -0.04
N ILE A 76 22.05 0.12 -0.22
CA ILE A 76 20.88 -0.12 0.64
C ILE A 76 20.48 -1.60 0.60
N LEU A 77 20.49 -2.22 -0.58
CA LEU A 77 20.13 -3.64 -0.73
C LEU A 77 21.15 -4.55 -0.05
N ASN A 78 22.45 -4.22 -0.16
CA ASN A 78 23.52 -5.01 0.41
C ASN A 78 23.60 -4.95 1.95
N LEU A 79 23.00 -3.94 2.55
CA LEU A 79 22.95 -3.75 4.01
C LEU A 79 21.70 -4.39 4.65
N ASN A 80 20.83 -4.99 3.87
CA ASN A 80 19.71 -5.78 4.37
C ASN A 80 20.10 -7.26 4.46
N GLU A 81 19.33 -8.02 5.24
CA GLU A 81 19.47 -9.46 5.29
C GLU A 81 19.30 -10.09 3.89
N PRO A 82 19.99 -11.17 3.58
CA PRO A 82 19.83 -11.88 2.32
C PRO A 82 18.37 -12.28 2.06
N CYS A 83 18.00 -12.32 0.79
CA CYS A 83 16.69 -12.80 0.39
C CYS A 83 16.47 -14.24 0.85
N ARG A 84 15.33 -14.49 1.52
CA ARG A 84 14.98 -15.82 2.05
C ARG A 84 14.29 -16.73 1.03
N TYR A 85 13.95 -16.20 -0.15
CA TYR A 85 13.30 -16.98 -1.20
C TYR A 85 14.34 -17.62 -2.11
N ALA A 86 14.23 -18.94 -2.29
CA ALA A 86 15.11 -19.68 -3.19
C ALA A 86 14.87 -19.32 -4.68
N ASP A 87 13.60 -19.01 -5.01
CA ASP A 87 13.20 -18.54 -6.33
C ASP A 87 12.52 -17.17 -6.23
N THR A 88 13.05 -16.21 -6.94
CA THR A 88 12.54 -14.84 -7.04
C THR A 88 12.09 -14.48 -8.47
N SER A 89 12.02 -15.45 -9.37
CA SER A 89 11.69 -15.24 -10.79
C SER A 89 10.29 -14.66 -11.01
N TRP A 90 9.39 -14.86 -10.06
CA TRP A 90 8.04 -14.32 -10.05
C TRP A 90 7.96 -12.83 -9.69
N ILE A 91 9.00 -12.27 -9.05
CA ILE A 91 9.09 -10.84 -8.72
C ILE A 91 9.55 -10.09 -9.97
N LYS A 92 8.62 -9.42 -10.64
CA LYS A 92 8.91 -8.64 -11.85
C LYS A 92 8.42 -7.22 -11.68
N PRO A 93 9.25 -6.21 -11.96
CA PRO A 93 8.78 -4.84 -12.07
C PRO A 93 7.66 -4.74 -13.09
N MET A 94 6.61 -4.01 -12.78
CA MET A 94 5.48 -3.85 -13.69
C MET A 94 4.97 -2.41 -13.71
N LYS A 95 4.45 -2.01 -14.87
CA LYS A 95 3.64 -0.81 -15.01
C LYS A 95 2.17 -1.21 -14.91
N TYR A 96 1.40 -0.44 -14.15
CA TYR A 96 -0.03 -0.66 -14.02
C TYR A 96 -0.79 0.67 -14.14
N ILE A 97 -2.07 0.57 -14.45
CA ILE A 97 -3.03 1.68 -14.41
C ILE A 97 -4.03 1.44 -13.29
N GLY A 98 -4.70 2.48 -12.82
CA GLY A 98 -5.63 2.37 -11.69
C GLY A 98 -6.99 3.00 -11.97
N VAL A 99 -8.05 2.32 -11.56
CA VAL A 99 -9.43 2.82 -11.68
C VAL A 99 -9.65 4.06 -10.81
N TRP A 100 -8.96 4.19 -9.70
CA TRP A 100 -9.08 5.28 -8.71
C TRP A 100 -8.93 6.70 -9.30
N TRP A 101 -8.25 6.86 -10.44
CA TRP A 101 -8.13 8.17 -11.11
C TRP A 101 -9.48 8.78 -11.43
N GLU A 102 -10.48 7.99 -11.80
CA GLU A 102 -11.82 8.51 -12.14
C GLU A 102 -12.47 9.26 -10.97
N MET A 103 -12.16 8.88 -9.72
CA MET A 103 -12.71 9.54 -8.54
C MET A 103 -12.08 10.91 -8.28
N PHE A 104 -10.90 11.20 -8.85
CA PHE A 104 -10.18 12.46 -8.62
C PHE A 104 -10.28 13.47 -9.77
N ILE A 105 -10.50 13.03 -11.00
CA ILE A 105 -10.42 13.90 -12.19
C ILE A 105 -11.76 14.55 -12.59
N GLY A 106 -12.72 14.61 -11.67
CA GLY A 106 -13.97 15.35 -11.91
C GLY A 106 -15.01 14.61 -12.76
N THR A 107 -14.91 13.29 -12.90
CA THR A 107 -15.91 12.48 -13.64
C THR A 107 -17.22 12.27 -12.89
N GLY A 108 -17.28 12.64 -11.59
CA GLY A 108 -18.39 12.36 -10.70
C GLY A 108 -18.48 10.89 -10.24
N LYS A 109 -17.43 10.09 -10.52
CA LYS A 109 -17.35 8.70 -10.05
C LYS A 109 -17.01 8.61 -8.56
N ASP A 110 -17.32 7.46 -7.97
CA ASP A 110 -17.22 7.19 -6.55
C ASP A 110 -16.59 5.82 -6.30
N TRP A 111 -15.98 5.64 -5.12
CA TRP A 111 -15.53 4.32 -4.64
C TRP A 111 -16.70 3.47 -4.13
N ALA A 112 -17.74 4.13 -3.59
CA ALA A 112 -18.86 3.47 -2.95
C ALA A 112 -19.89 2.96 -3.96
N TYR A 113 -20.44 1.78 -3.68
CA TYR A 113 -21.55 1.21 -4.45
C TYR A 113 -22.88 1.92 -4.18
N SER A 114 -23.14 2.28 -2.92
CA SER A 114 -24.36 2.90 -2.49
C SER A 114 -24.15 4.26 -1.81
N SER A 115 -25.23 4.98 -1.56
CA SER A 115 -25.21 6.21 -0.73
C SER A 115 -25.60 5.94 0.73
N TYR A 116 -25.71 4.67 1.13
CA TYR A 116 -26.12 4.29 2.48
C TYR A 116 -24.92 4.25 3.43
N ASN A 117 -24.59 5.38 4.04
CA ASN A 117 -23.43 5.56 4.92
C ASN A 117 -23.45 4.80 6.26
N ARG A 118 -24.54 4.07 6.55
CA ARG A 118 -24.65 3.20 7.73
C ARG A 118 -24.42 1.73 7.41
N ALA A 119 -24.05 1.41 6.19
CA ALA A 119 -23.68 0.05 5.81
C ALA A 119 -22.53 -0.46 6.68
N LYS A 120 -22.57 -1.74 7.01
CA LYS A 120 -21.55 -2.42 7.81
C LYS A 120 -20.93 -3.52 6.97
N PRO A 121 -19.66 -3.38 6.56
CA PRO A 121 -18.98 -4.38 5.73
C PRO A 121 -19.01 -5.79 6.34
N GLY A 122 -19.37 -6.78 5.52
CA GLY A 122 -19.50 -8.18 5.93
C GLY A 122 -20.75 -8.48 6.79
N VAL A 123 -21.66 -7.48 6.99
CA VAL A 123 -22.91 -7.66 7.78
C VAL A 123 -24.13 -7.19 7.00
N THR A 124 -24.06 -6.02 6.39
CA THR A 124 -25.15 -5.47 5.56
C THR A 124 -25.25 -6.28 4.27
N ASP A 125 -26.48 -6.66 3.92
CA ASP A 125 -26.73 -7.29 2.62
C ASP A 125 -26.73 -6.23 1.51
N TYR A 126 -25.58 -6.02 0.89
CA TYR A 126 -25.38 -5.00 -0.15
C TYR A 126 -26.21 -5.26 -1.42
N SER A 127 -26.65 -6.50 -1.65
CA SER A 127 -27.51 -6.82 -2.80
C SER A 127 -28.91 -6.16 -2.69
N LYS A 128 -29.30 -5.74 -1.50
CA LYS A 128 -30.55 -5.04 -1.21
C LYS A 128 -30.42 -3.52 -1.19
N LEU A 129 -29.19 -3.00 -1.29
CA LEU A 129 -28.98 -1.55 -1.34
C LEU A 129 -29.18 -1.03 -2.77
N THR A 130 -29.65 0.21 -2.85
CA THR A 130 -29.76 0.90 -4.14
C THR A 130 -28.39 1.38 -4.60
N PRO A 131 -27.91 0.97 -5.80
CA PRO A 131 -26.70 1.52 -6.35
C PRO A 131 -26.75 3.03 -6.53
N ASN A 132 -25.67 3.74 -6.23
CA ASN A 132 -25.62 5.19 -6.40
C ASN A 132 -25.42 5.62 -7.88
N GLY A 133 -25.16 4.68 -8.79
CA GLY A 133 -24.91 4.90 -10.22
C GLY A 133 -23.54 5.53 -10.54
N ARG A 134 -22.69 5.73 -9.54
CA ARG A 134 -21.39 6.38 -9.69
C ARG A 134 -20.21 5.46 -9.42
N HIS A 135 -20.45 4.24 -8.91
CA HIS A 135 -19.41 3.30 -8.57
C HIS A 135 -18.48 3.02 -9.76
N ALA A 136 -17.18 3.36 -9.62
CA ALA A 136 -16.23 3.22 -10.71
C ALA A 136 -15.65 1.80 -10.81
N ALA A 137 -15.54 1.07 -9.70
CA ALA A 137 -14.95 -0.26 -9.67
C ALA A 137 -15.93 -1.38 -10.06
N ASN A 138 -16.94 -1.08 -10.91
CA ASN A 138 -17.85 -2.09 -11.43
C ASN A 138 -17.20 -2.92 -12.55
N THR A 139 -17.74 -4.12 -12.78
CA THR A 139 -17.21 -5.10 -13.72
C THR A 139 -17.00 -4.55 -15.13
N ASP A 140 -17.99 -3.82 -15.67
CA ASP A 140 -17.91 -3.30 -17.03
C ASP A 140 -16.82 -2.24 -17.19
N ASN A 141 -16.70 -1.34 -16.23
CA ASN A 141 -15.67 -0.32 -16.27
C ASN A 141 -14.28 -0.92 -16.09
N VAL A 142 -14.11 -1.87 -15.17
CA VAL A 142 -12.82 -2.56 -14.97
C VAL A 142 -12.40 -3.31 -16.23
N LYS A 143 -13.32 -3.94 -16.98
CA LYS A 143 -13.02 -4.54 -18.29
C LYS A 143 -12.47 -3.52 -19.28
N ARG A 144 -13.01 -2.30 -19.31
CA ARG A 144 -12.47 -1.22 -20.17
C ARG A 144 -11.03 -0.86 -19.81
N TYR A 145 -10.71 -0.83 -18.50
CA TYR A 145 -9.32 -0.63 -18.04
C TYR A 145 -8.42 -1.80 -18.41
N ILE A 146 -8.91 -3.03 -18.34
CA ILE A 146 -8.16 -4.23 -18.76
C ILE A 146 -7.86 -4.16 -20.27
N ASP A 147 -8.84 -3.80 -21.11
CA ASP A 147 -8.65 -3.63 -22.56
C ASP A 147 -7.63 -2.54 -22.88
N PHE A 148 -7.70 -1.41 -22.16
CA PHE A 148 -6.72 -0.34 -22.30
C PHE A 148 -5.31 -0.80 -21.88
N ALA A 149 -5.20 -1.49 -20.75
CA ALA A 149 -3.94 -2.03 -20.27
C ALA A 149 -3.31 -3.00 -21.29
N ALA A 150 -4.07 -3.94 -21.80
CA ALA A 150 -3.63 -4.89 -22.82
C ALA A 150 -3.16 -4.17 -24.09
N LYS A 151 -3.94 -3.21 -24.59
CA LYS A 151 -3.62 -2.44 -25.79
C LYS A 151 -2.34 -1.62 -25.66
N HIS A 152 -2.03 -1.09 -24.48
CA HIS A 152 -0.94 -0.16 -24.24
C HIS A 152 0.25 -0.78 -23.48
N GLY A 153 0.28 -2.10 -23.30
CA GLY A 153 1.39 -2.82 -22.69
C GLY A 153 1.57 -2.56 -21.18
N PHE A 154 0.46 -2.29 -20.46
CA PHE A 154 0.46 -2.31 -19.00
C PHE A 154 0.25 -3.75 -18.51
N ALA A 155 1.01 -4.14 -17.50
CA ALA A 155 0.96 -5.50 -16.98
C ALA A 155 -0.22 -5.74 -16.02
N ALA A 156 -0.78 -4.66 -15.44
CA ALA A 156 -1.84 -4.80 -14.46
C ALA A 156 -2.80 -3.60 -14.42
N VAL A 157 -3.98 -3.84 -13.85
CA VAL A 157 -4.99 -2.84 -13.47
C VAL A 157 -5.19 -2.91 -11.96
N LEU A 158 -4.92 -1.81 -11.27
CA LEU A 158 -5.23 -1.65 -9.85
C LEU A 158 -6.68 -1.23 -9.68
N VAL A 159 -7.44 -1.93 -8.84
CA VAL A 159 -8.85 -1.63 -8.61
C VAL A 159 -9.07 -1.22 -7.15
N GLU A 160 -9.24 0.06 -6.90
CA GLU A 160 -9.75 0.59 -5.64
C GLU A 160 -11.28 0.65 -5.68
N GLY A 161 -11.94 0.38 -4.56
CA GLY A 161 -13.40 0.41 -4.49
C GLY A 161 -14.09 -0.92 -4.81
N TRP A 162 -13.34 -2.00 -4.99
CA TRP A 162 -13.91 -3.31 -5.36
C TRP A 162 -14.75 -3.97 -4.26
N ASN A 163 -14.46 -3.67 -3.01
CA ASN A 163 -14.97 -4.35 -1.80
C ASN A 163 -15.85 -3.44 -0.96
N GLU A 164 -16.68 -4.04 -0.10
CA GLU A 164 -17.56 -3.33 0.82
C GLU A 164 -16.83 -2.43 1.81
N GLY A 165 -17.39 -1.23 2.08
CA GLY A 165 -16.95 -0.34 3.16
C GLY A 165 -16.62 1.10 2.75
N TRP A 166 -16.75 1.46 1.48
CA TRP A 166 -16.36 2.78 0.98
C TRP A 166 -17.45 3.87 1.20
N GLU A 167 -18.65 3.51 1.63
CA GLU A 167 -19.75 4.45 1.85
C GLU A 167 -19.45 5.53 2.90
N ASP A 168 -18.56 5.23 3.84
CA ASP A 168 -18.15 6.15 4.91
C ASP A 168 -16.72 5.79 5.37
N TRP A 169 -15.83 5.65 4.42
CA TRP A 169 -14.46 5.14 4.66
C TRP A 169 -13.54 6.14 5.37
N THR A 170 -13.92 7.42 5.41
CA THR A 170 -13.16 8.46 6.11
C THR A 170 -13.59 8.66 7.56
N ALA A 171 -14.54 7.88 8.07
CA ALA A 171 -15.02 7.97 9.45
C ALA A 171 -14.13 7.25 10.47
N TYR A 172 -12.87 7.42 10.46
CA TYR A 172 -11.73 6.85 11.24
C TYR A 172 -12.00 6.25 12.64
N THR A 173 -13.24 6.01 13.03
CA THR A 173 -13.63 5.52 14.36
C THR A 173 -14.25 4.13 14.34
N LYS A 174 -14.40 3.51 13.17
CA LYS A 174 -15.05 2.20 13.04
C LYS A 174 -14.11 1.07 13.46
N ASN A 175 -14.65 0.09 14.18
CA ASN A 175 -13.91 -1.14 14.51
C ASN A 175 -13.59 -1.97 13.27
N ARG A 176 -14.47 -1.94 12.25
CA ARG A 176 -14.27 -2.55 10.93
C ARG A 176 -14.66 -1.53 9.87
N GLN A 177 -13.71 -1.17 9.04
CA GLN A 177 -13.92 -0.21 7.95
C GLN A 177 -14.25 -0.92 6.64
N PHE A 178 -13.51 -1.99 6.30
CA PHE A 178 -13.67 -2.73 5.07
C PHE A 178 -13.86 -4.23 5.31
N SER A 179 -14.44 -4.93 4.35
CA SER A 179 -14.38 -6.38 4.24
C SER A 179 -13.47 -6.75 3.08
N PHE A 180 -12.40 -7.49 3.32
CA PHE A 180 -11.47 -7.92 2.27
C PHE A 180 -11.84 -9.27 1.64
N THR A 181 -13.05 -9.76 1.93
CA THR A 181 -13.62 -11.00 1.37
C THR A 181 -15.00 -10.79 0.76
N SER A 182 -15.49 -9.54 0.73
CA SER A 182 -16.84 -9.22 0.24
C SER A 182 -16.74 -8.19 -0.88
N PRO A 183 -16.75 -8.60 -2.15
CA PRO A 183 -16.85 -7.67 -3.27
C PRO A 183 -18.23 -6.99 -3.29
N TYR A 184 -18.30 -5.81 -3.88
CA TYR A 184 -19.59 -5.18 -4.18
C TYR A 184 -20.40 -6.01 -5.19
N PRO A 185 -21.76 -5.91 -5.19
CA PRO A 185 -22.61 -6.74 -6.07
C PRO A 185 -22.36 -6.56 -7.56
N ASP A 186 -21.79 -5.42 -7.98
CA ASP A 186 -21.48 -5.11 -9.37
C ASP A 186 -20.00 -5.37 -9.73
N PHE A 187 -19.21 -5.95 -8.82
CA PHE A 187 -17.82 -6.38 -9.05
C PHE A 187 -17.73 -7.91 -9.11
N ASP A 188 -17.71 -8.47 -10.30
CA ASP A 188 -17.58 -9.92 -10.50
C ASP A 188 -16.09 -10.31 -10.47
N VAL A 189 -15.69 -10.85 -9.34
CA VAL A 189 -14.29 -11.24 -9.03
C VAL A 189 -13.78 -12.29 -10.05
N ASP A 190 -14.54 -13.33 -10.28
CA ASP A 190 -14.11 -14.47 -11.11
C ASP A 190 -14.11 -14.11 -12.60
N GLU A 191 -15.12 -13.41 -13.05
CA GLU A 191 -15.20 -12.94 -14.43
C GLU A 191 -14.07 -11.96 -14.77
N LEU A 192 -13.74 -11.03 -13.86
CA LEU A 192 -12.64 -10.08 -14.06
C LEU A 192 -11.28 -10.77 -14.10
N GLN A 193 -11.06 -11.76 -13.24
CA GLN A 193 -9.84 -12.56 -13.28
C GLN A 193 -9.69 -13.33 -14.58
N ARG A 194 -10.76 -14.01 -15.01
CA ARG A 194 -10.79 -14.73 -16.28
C ARG A 194 -10.51 -13.80 -17.47
N TYR A 195 -11.24 -12.68 -17.54
CA TYR A 195 -11.13 -11.70 -18.62
C TYR A 195 -9.73 -11.08 -18.71
N ALA A 196 -9.17 -10.72 -17.57
CA ALA A 196 -7.82 -10.16 -17.51
C ALA A 196 -6.75 -11.18 -17.94
N HIS A 197 -6.88 -12.43 -17.49
CA HIS A 197 -5.97 -13.51 -17.87
C HIS A 197 -5.98 -13.76 -19.39
N GLU A 198 -7.15 -13.77 -20.02
CA GLU A 198 -7.30 -13.91 -21.48
C GLU A 198 -6.62 -12.78 -22.27
N LYS A 199 -6.52 -11.60 -21.67
CA LYS A 199 -5.86 -10.42 -22.26
C LYS A 199 -4.37 -10.31 -21.89
N GLY A 200 -3.83 -11.23 -21.09
CA GLY A 200 -2.47 -11.17 -20.58
C GLY A 200 -2.21 -10.03 -19.57
N VAL A 201 -3.26 -9.57 -18.88
CA VAL A 201 -3.23 -8.51 -17.88
C VAL A 201 -3.55 -9.10 -16.51
N ARG A 202 -3.01 -8.54 -15.44
CA ARG A 202 -3.38 -8.88 -14.05
C ARG A 202 -4.36 -7.86 -13.49
N VAL A 203 -5.28 -8.31 -12.65
CA VAL A 203 -6.00 -7.42 -11.74
C VAL A 203 -5.24 -7.39 -10.42
N MET A 204 -4.91 -6.19 -9.97
CA MET A 204 -4.27 -5.94 -8.68
C MET A 204 -5.34 -5.50 -7.69
N MET A 205 -5.52 -6.26 -6.62
CA MET A 205 -6.42 -5.88 -5.54
C MET A 205 -5.87 -4.70 -4.75
N HIS A 206 -6.75 -3.85 -4.28
CA HIS A 206 -6.42 -2.78 -3.34
C HIS A 206 -7.04 -3.08 -1.98
N HIS A 207 -6.21 -3.16 -0.95
CA HIS A 207 -6.64 -3.27 0.43
C HIS A 207 -6.44 -1.91 1.12
N GLU A 208 -7.41 -0.98 0.92
CA GLU A 208 -7.46 0.23 1.74
C GLU A 208 -7.89 -0.12 3.15
N THR A 209 -7.21 0.40 4.13
CA THR A 209 -7.47 0.10 5.54
C THR A 209 -8.11 1.26 6.30
N SER A 210 -8.21 2.47 5.71
CA SER A 210 -8.46 3.73 6.44
C SER A 210 -7.54 3.86 7.67
N ALA A 211 -6.30 3.44 7.51
CA ALA A 211 -5.28 3.39 8.57
C ALA A 211 -5.67 2.55 9.80
N ASN A 212 -6.70 1.70 9.71
CA ASN A 212 -7.07 0.75 10.77
C ASN A 212 -6.21 -0.52 10.68
N ALA A 213 -4.92 -0.36 11.02
CA ALA A 213 -3.93 -1.42 10.93
C ALA A 213 -4.31 -2.67 11.74
N ALA A 214 -4.85 -2.48 12.95
CA ALA A 214 -5.25 -3.60 13.81
C ALA A 214 -6.44 -4.39 13.23
N ASP A 215 -7.39 -3.74 12.56
CA ASP A 215 -8.48 -4.44 11.87
C ASP A 215 -7.97 -5.19 10.63
N TYR A 216 -7.05 -4.58 9.90
CA TYR A 216 -6.44 -5.23 8.76
C TYR A 216 -5.67 -6.50 9.16
N GLU A 217 -4.88 -6.45 10.23
CA GLU A 217 -4.17 -7.64 10.76
C GLU A 217 -5.11 -8.80 11.11
N ARG A 218 -6.28 -8.50 11.67
CA ARG A 218 -7.30 -9.53 11.96
C ARG A 218 -7.88 -10.20 10.71
N GLN A 219 -7.84 -9.53 9.57
CA GLN A 219 -8.43 -10.00 8.31
C GLN A 219 -7.39 -10.56 7.33
N LEU A 220 -6.07 -10.41 7.59
CA LEU A 220 -5.01 -10.73 6.62
C LEU A 220 -5.09 -12.16 6.07
N ASP A 221 -5.28 -13.15 6.94
CA ASP A 221 -5.36 -14.55 6.51
C ASP A 221 -6.55 -14.81 5.60
N ASP A 222 -7.72 -14.28 5.96
CA ASP A 222 -8.92 -14.47 5.14
C ASP A 222 -8.83 -13.66 3.85
N ALA A 223 -8.28 -12.45 3.90
CA ALA A 223 -8.06 -11.60 2.73
C ALA A 223 -7.13 -12.27 1.70
N PHE A 224 -6.00 -12.82 2.13
CA PHE A 224 -5.07 -13.49 1.22
C PHE A 224 -5.59 -14.84 0.74
N LYS A 225 -6.30 -15.62 1.57
CA LYS A 225 -7.02 -16.82 1.12
C LYS A 225 -8.04 -16.49 0.03
N PHE A 226 -8.81 -15.42 0.23
CA PHE A 226 -9.77 -14.95 -0.77
C PHE A 226 -9.06 -14.65 -2.09
N MET A 227 -7.98 -13.88 -2.07
CA MET A 227 -7.20 -13.59 -3.28
C MET A 227 -6.73 -14.86 -3.98
N VAL A 228 -6.10 -15.77 -3.26
CA VAL A 228 -5.58 -17.03 -3.83
C VAL A 228 -6.71 -17.88 -4.42
N ASN A 229 -7.83 -18.02 -3.71
CA ASN A 229 -8.98 -18.81 -4.16
C ASN A 229 -9.58 -18.29 -5.46
N HIS A 230 -9.51 -16.98 -5.70
CA HIS A 230 -9.99 -16.33 -6.91
C HIS A 230 -8.86 -16.05 -7.94
N GLY A 231 -7.65 -16.57 -7.72
CA GLY A 231 -6.53 -16.47 -8.67
C GLY A 231 -5.83 -15.11 -8.71
N TYR A 232 -6.04 -14.24 -7.73
CA TYR A 232 -5.36 -12.95 -7.64
C TYR A 232 -4.00 -13.12 -6.95
N ASN A 233 -2.97 -12.52 -7.52
CA ASN A 233 -1.59 -12.67 -7.06
C ASN A 233 -0.82 -11.35 -6.92
N ALA A 234 -1.53 -10.23 -6.89
CA ALA A 234 -0.97 -8.91 -6.67
C ALA A 234 -1.91 -8.05 -5.82
N VAL A 235 -1.36 -7.36 -4.84
CA VAL A 235 -2.09 -6.50 -3.92
C VAL A 235 -1.32 -5.21 -3.65
N LYS A 236 -2.05 -4.11 -3.49
CA LYS A 236 -1.56 -2.85 -2.93
C LYS A 236 -2.29 -2.59 -1.62
N THR A 237 -1.56 -2.32 -0.56
CA THR A 237 -2.12 -1.93 0.73
C THR A 237 -2.17 -0.41 0.87
N GLY A 238 -3.27 0.14 1.37
CA GLY A 238 -3.49 1.55 1.60
C GLY A 238 -3.72 1.88 3.08
N TYR A 239 -3.28 3.07 3.50
CA TYR A 239 -3.36 3.52 4.90
C TYR A 239 -3.68 5.02 4.94
N VAL A 240 -4.85 5.40 4.48
CA VAL A 240 -5.27 6.81 4.48
C VAL A 240 -5.82 7.20 5.83
N GLY A 241 -5.28 8.27 6.41
CA GLY A 241 -5.77 8.86 7.66
C GLY A 241 -4.92 8.54 8.89
N PRO A 242 -5.38 8.94 10.09
CA PRO A 242 -4.69 8.66 11.36
C PRO A 242 -4.76 7.18 11.71
N ILE A 243 -3.65 6.64 12.20
CA ILE A 243 -3.56 5.21 12.55
C ILE A 243 -4.51 4.85 13.68
N ILE A 244 -5.36 3.86 13.45
CA ILE A 244 -6.32 3.34 14.42
C ILE A 244 -5.85 1.95 14.91
N PRO A 245 -6.00 1.64 16.21
CA PRO A 245 -6.65 2.42 17.29
C PRO A 245 -5.70 3.36 18.04
N ARG A 246 -4.41 3.35 17.74
CA ARG A 246 -3.37 3.94 18.59
C ARG A 246 -3.07 5.40 18.29
N CYS A 247 -3.54 5.96 17.19
CA CYS A 247 -3.11 7.28 16.70
C CYS A 247 -1.58 7.36 16.51
N GLU A 248 -0.97 6.27 16.04
CA GLU A 248 0.46 6.22 15.74
C GLU A 248 0.82 7.08 14.54
N TYR A 249 2.07 7.50 14.45
CA TYR A 249 2.59 8.07 13.21
C TYR A 249 2.90 6.95 12.21
N HIS A 250 2.73 7.22 10.92
CA HIS A 250 2.88 6.23 9.82
C HIS A 250 4.28 5.62 9.70
N ALA A 251 5.30 6.25 10.29
CA ALA A 251 6.67 5.76 10.27
C ALA A 251 7.23 5.49 11.67
N SER A 252 6.35 5.38 12.69
CA SER A 252 6.75 4.91 14.02
C SER A 252 7.22 3.46 13.99
N GLN A 253 7.93 3.01 15.02
CA GLN A 253 8.37 1.62 15.15
C GLN A 253 7.18 0.64 15.04
N TRP A 254 6.06 0.94 15.69
CA TRP A 254 4.87 0.09 15.65
C TRP A 254 4.33 -0.11 14.22
N MET A 255 4.25 0.99 13.44
CA MET A 255 3.78 0.91 12.07
C MET A 255 4.78 0.24 11.13
N ASN A 256 6.08 0.46 11.30
CA ASN A 256 7.10 -0.25 10.53
C ASN A 256 7.02 -1.77 10.77
N ASN A 257 6.76 -2.18 12.01
CA ASN A 257 6.53 -3.59 12.35
C ASN A 257 5.25 -4.13 11.68
N HIS A 258 4.17 -3.34 11.66
CA HIS A 258 2.94 -3.70 10.96
C HIS A 258 3.18 -3.91 9.45
N TYR A 259 3.86 -2.98 8.78
CA TYR A 259 4.14 -3.12 7.34
C TYR A 259 4.96 -4.37 7.05
N LEU A 260 5.98 -4.62 7.84
CA LEU A 260 6.80 -5.82 7.70
C LEU A 260 5.99 -7.10 7.95
N TYR A 261 5.09 -7.08 8.95
CA TYR A 261 4.20 -8.19 9.24
C TYR A 261 3.27 -8.48 8.06
N ALA A 262 2.61 -7.45 7.50
CA ALA A 262 1.71 -7.61 6.37
C ALA A 262 2.43 -8.19 5.13
N VAL A 263 3.65 -7.72 4.83
CA VAL A 263 4.46 -8.24 3.72
C VAL A 263 4.87 -9.70 3.95
N LYS A 264 5.30 -10.04 5.17
CA LYS A 264 5.65 -11.44 5.53
C LYS A 264 4.44 -12.35 5.43
N LYS A 265 3.29 -11.87 5.89
CA LYS A 265 2.04 -12.62 5.83
C LYS A 265 1.61 -12.87 4.37
N ALA A 266 1.65 -11.85 3.50
CA ALA A 266 1.36 -12.03 2.09
C ALA A 266 2.26 -13.10 1.43
N ALA A 267 3.52 -13.18 1.84
CA ALA A 267 4.46 -14.16 1.32
C ALA A 267 4.17 -15.63 1.72
N GLU A 268 3.35 -15.85 2.73
CA GLU A 268 2.89 -17.20 3.12
C GLU A 268 1.85 -17.77 2.15
N TYR A 269 1.24 -16.90 1.33
CA TYR A 269 0.15 -17.22 0.40
C TYR A 269 0.59 -17.22 -1.07
N LYS A 270 1.78 -17.73 -1.36
CA LYS A 270 2.37 -17.80 -2.72
C LYS A 270 1.64 -18.77 -3.64
#